data_2dfe9fe6dcd9be5e24a64724a7f2ca19
#
_entry.id   2dfe9fe6dcd9be5e24a64724a7f2ca19
#
_cell.length_a   1.000
_cell.length_b   1.000
_cell.length_c   1.000
_cell.angle_alpha   90.00
_cell.angle_beta   90.00
_cell.angle_gamma   90.00
#
_symmetry.space_group_name_H-M   'P 1'
#
loop_
_entity.id
_entity.type
_entity.pdbx_description
1 polymer ?
#
loop_
_entity_poly.entity_id
_entity_poly.type
_entity_poly.pdbx_seq_one_letter_code
_entity_poly.pdbx_strand_id
1 'polypeptide(L)'
;MHFPFNDSYMYILQVYSNVVEGEELHFKYLDSSSDKVVEFEETLTFTSNMVVGDGFNTFALSREVGQEALPMAWGLSDAYPNPFNPVTSFNYVLPEDGMVSVTVHDLNGRQVAQLVNGHKMAGSHPVRWDAGDLSSGLYMIKMLVNEEHAVMQKIMLIK
;
A
#
# COMPACT_ATOMS: atom_id res chain seq x y z
N MET A 1 -14.60 2.31 19.07
CA MET A 1 -15.78 1.63 19.71
C MET A 1 -16.53 0.91 18.60
N HIS A 2 -16.84 -0.36 18.79
CA HIS A 2 -17.60 -1.15 17.80
C HIS A 2 -19.09 -0.91 18.03
N PHE A 3 -19.83 -0.55 16.99
CA PHE A 3 -21.29 -0.37 17.05
C PHE A 3 -22.01 -1.64 16.59
N PRO A 4 -22.91 -2.20 17.38
CA PRO A 4 -23.49 -3.53 17.11
C PRO A 4 -24.53 -3.54 15.98
N PHE A 5 -24.80 -2.43 15.31
CA PHE A 5 -25.90 -2.35 14.33
C PHE A 5 -25.51 -2.43 12.85
N ASN A 6 -24.23 -2.31 12.49
CA ASN A 6 -23.82 -2.31 11.08
C ASN A 6 -22.38 -2.72 10.81
N ASP A 7 -21.72 -3.44 11.71
CA ASP A 7 -20.31 -3.85 11.60
C ASP A 7 -19.33 -2.69 11.30
N SER A 8 -19.70 -1.47 11.71
CA SER A 8 -18.89 -0.28 11.48
C SER A 8 -18.13 0.13 12.74
N TYR A 9 -16.97 0.71 12.54
CA TYR A 9 -16.20 1.33 13.60
C TYR A 9 -16.43 2.84 13.60
N MET A 10 -16.69 3.41 14.76
CA MET A 10 -16.77 4.84 14.95
C MET A 10 -15.61 5.32 15.81
N TYR A 11 -14.99 6.38 15.38
CA TYR A 11 -13.91 7.04 16.10
C TYR A 11 -14.39 8.41 16.57
N ILE A 12 -14.02 8.74 17.81
CA ILE A 12 -14.24 10.09 18.35
C ILE A 12 -12.90 10.81 18.26
N LEU A 13 -12.85 11.87 17.48
CA LEU A 13 -11.68 12.72 17.32
C LEU A 13 -11.90 14.03 18.09
N GLN A 14 -10.95 14.38 18.94
CA GLN A 14 -10.91 15.69 19.59
C GLN A 14 -9.85 16.54 18.90
N VAL A 15 -10.24 17.70 18.42
CA VAL A 15 -9.35 18.64 17.75
C VAL A 15 -9.27 19.93 18.58
N TYR A 16 -8.05 20.42 18.75
CA TYR A 16 -7.76 21.66 19.46
C TYR A 16 -7.14 22.65 18.49
N SER A 17 -7.55 23.90 18.57
CA SER A 17 -6.97 25.00 17.82
C SER A 17 -6.52 26.12 18.74
N ASN A 18 -5.48 26.84 18.33
CA ASN A 18 -5.00 28.07 18.98
C ASN A 18 -5.80 29.30 18.54
N VAL A 19 -6.65 29.15 17.54
CA VAL A 19 -7.54 30.17 16.99
C VAL A 19 -8.95 29.90 17.47
N VAL A 20 -9.66 30.95 17.88
CA VAL A 20 -10.99 30.80 18.48
C VAL A 20 -12.02 30.34 17.46
N GLU A 21 -11.94 30.83 16.23
CA GLU A 21 -12.85 30.50 15.13
C GLU A 21 -12.17 30.71 13.77
N GLY A 22 -12.67 29.98 12.75
CA GLY A 22 -12.35 30.22 11.34
C GLY A 22 -11.12 29.49 10.80
N GLU A 23 -10.47 28.66 11.59
CA GLU A 23 -9.40 27.78 11.07
C GLU A 23 -10.00 26.64 10.23
N GLU A 24 -9.42 26.39 9.07
CA GLU A 24 -9.81 25.27 8.22
C GLU A 24 -9.05 24.01 8.66
N LEU A 25 -9.79 22.98 9.06
CA LEU A 25 -9.26 21.69 9.51
C LEU A 25 -9.18 20.75 8.34
N HIS A 26 -7.99 20.22 8.09
CA HIS A 26 -7.73 19.17 7.11
C HIS A 26 -7.50 17.84 7.82
N PHE A 27 -8.06 16.77 7.28
CA PHE A 27 -7.98 15.44 7.89
C PHE A 27 -6.97 14.57 7.17
N LYS A 28 -6.12 13.90 7.97
CA LYS A 28 -5.15 12.91 7.50
C LYS A 28 -5.21 11.68 8.38
N TYR A 29 -5.13 10.51 7.79
CA TYR A 29 -5.08 9.23 8.48
C TYR A 29 -3.76 8.53 8.18
N LEU A 30 -3.03 8.14 9.22
CA LEU A 30 -1.87 7.28 9.09
C LEU A 30 -2.30 5.82 9.25
N ASP A 31 -2.25 5.07 8.17
CA ASP A 31 -2.41 3.62 8.22
C ASP A 31 -1.09 2.97 8.67
N SER A 32 -1.03 2.64 9.94
CA SER A 32 0.17 2.03 10.54
C SER A 32 0.48 0.61 10.02
N SER A 33 -0.46 -0.03 9.34
CA SER A 33 -0.23 -1.36 8.76
C SER A 33 0.51 -1.28 7.43
N SER A 34 0.30 -0.23 6.66
CA SER A 34 0.91 0.03 5.36
C SER A 34 1.89 1.20 5.37
N ASP A 35 2.04 1.88 6.51
CA ASP A 35 2.84 3.10 6.70
C ASP A 35 2.48 4.21 5.68
N LYS A 36 1.19 4.33 5.38
CA LYS A 36 0.65 5.29 4.42
C LYS A 36 -0.13 6.40 5.11
N VAL A 37 0.06 7.63 4.64
CA VAL A 37 -0.79 8.77 5.01
C VAL A 37 -1.87 8.91 3.94
N VAL A 38 -3.13 8.86 4.37
CA VAL A 38 -4.31 9.12 3.53
C VAL A 38 -4.79 10.52 3.86
N GLU A 39 -4.92 11.38 2.87
CA GLU A 39 -5.55 12.68 2.99
C GLU A 39 -7.03 12.58 2.57
N PHE A 40 -7.88 13.33 3.26
CA PHE A 40 -9.30 13.41 2.97
C PHE A 40 -9.61 14.77 2.35
N GLU A 41 -10.59 14.80 1.45
CA GLU A 41 -11.02 16.04 0.78
C GLU A 41 -11.85 16.95 1.68
N GLU A 42 -12.53 16.33 2.64
CA GLU A 42 -13.40 17.09 3.52
C GLU A 42 -12.57 17.99 4.43
N THR A 43 -13.01 19.24 4.48
CA THR A 43 -12.51 20.23 5.41
C THR A 43 -13.63 20.69 6.33
N LEU A 44 -13.29 21.12 7.52
CA LEU A 44 -14.23 21.74 8.46
C LEU A 44 -13.65 23.07 8.96
N THR A 45 -14.50 24.08 8.98
CA THR A 45 -14.14 25.34 9.65
C THR A 45 -14.27 25.18 11.17
N PHE A 46 -13.20 25.36 11.89
CA PHE A 46 -13.19 25.26 13.35
C PHE A 46 -14.04 26.33 13.98
N THR A 47 -14.93 25.90 14.87
CA THR A 47 -15.69 26.78 15.77
C THR A 47 -15.59 26.23 17.19
N SER A 48 -15.36 27.09 18.16
CA SER A 48 -15.23 26.69 19.55
C SER A 48 -16.45 25.90 20.03
N ASN A 49 -16.22 24.75 20.67
CA ASN A 49 -17.24 23.81 21.15
C ASN A 49 -18.14 23.19 20.06
N MET A 50 -17.75 23.24 18.79
CA MET A 50 -18.52 22.54 17.75
C MET A 50 -18.49 21.02 17.96
N VAL A 51 -19.62 20.38 17.66
CA VAL A 51 -19.74 18.92 17.56
C VAL A 51 -20.23 18.62 16.16
N VAL A 52 -19.51 17.80 15.42
CA VAL A 52 -19.86 17.41 14.06
C VAL A 52 -20.15 15.91 14.04
N GLY A 53 -21.38 15.58 13.69
CA GLY A 53 -21.88 14.20 13.74
C GLY A 53 -22.35 13.79 15.15
N ASP A 54 -23.07 12.70 15.20
CA ASP A 54 -23.53 12.03 16.42
C ASP A 54 -23.49 10.50 16.22
N GLY A 55 -23.97 9.72 17.20
CA GLY A 55 -23.97 8.27 17.12
C GLY A 55 -24.85 7.68 16.01
N PHE A 56 -25.70 8.47 15.37
CA PHE A 56 -26.60 8.08 14.29
C PHE A 56 -26.27 8.75 12.96
N ASN A 57 -25.78 10.00 13.01
CA ASN A 57 -25.36 10.78 11.85
C ASN A 57 -23.88 11.11 11.99
N THR A 58 -23.05 10.19 11.56
CA THR A 58 -21.58 10.34 11.60
C THR A 58 -21.10 11.30 10.50
N PHE A 59 -20.11 12.11 10.81
CA PHE A 59 -19.35 12.82 9.79
C PHE A 59 -18.53 11.79 9.02
N ALA A 60 -18.84 11.62 7.73
CA ALA A 60 -18.12 10.69 6.87
C ALA A 60 -16.96 11.43 6.21
N LEU A 61 -15.77 10.86 6.34
CA LEU A 61 -14.60 11.26 5.56
C LEU A 61 -14.57 10.41 4.30
N SER A 62 -14.67 11.02 3.14
CA SER A 62 -14.56 10.36 1.85
C SER A 62 -13.10 10.40 1.37
N ARG A 63 -12.63 9.27 0.94
CA ARG A 63 -11.34 9.18 0.24
C ARG A 63 -11.55 9.58 -1.22
N GLU A 64 -10.74 10.51 -1.72
CA GLU A 64 -10.62 10.70 -3.16
C GLU A 64 -10.22 9.37 -3.82
N VAL A 65 -11.12 8.84 -4.65
CA VAL A 65 -10.82 7.65 -5.45
C VAL A 65 -9.94 8.09 -6.62
N GLY A 66 -8.67 8.32 -6.35
CA GLY A 66 -7.75 8.80 -7.38
C GLY A 66 -6.33 9.09 -6.92
N GLN A 67 -6.13 9.45 -5.67
CA GLN A 67 -4.79 9.54 -5.10
C GLN A 67 -4.58 8.34 -4.16
N GLU A 68 -4.12 7.23 -4.71
CA GLU A 68 -3.45 6.24 -3.85
C GLU A 68 -2.30 6.96 -3.16
N ALA A 69 -2.35 7.06 -1.83
CA ALA A 69 -1.24 7.61 -1.07
C ALA A 69 0.04 6.90 -1.54
N LEU A 70 1.01 7.67 -2.03
CA LEU A 70 2.25 7.10 -2.51
C LEU A 70 2.91 6.31 -1.37
N PRO A 71 3.41 5.12 -1.63
CA PRO A 71 4.13 4.35 -0.63
C PRO A 71 5.29 5.18 -0.07
N MET A 72 5.51 5.16 1.23
CA MET A 72 6.63 5.89 1.85
C MET A 72 7.96 5.16 1.73
N ALA A 73 7.95 3.88 1.34
CA ALA A 73 9.15 3.05 1.20
C ALA A 73 9.05 2.12 -0.01
N TRP A 74 10.21 1.76 -0.54
CA TRP A 74 10.36 0.72 -1.57
C TRP A 74 9.97 -0.64 -1.00
N GLY A 75 9.13 -1.41 -1.69
CA GLY A 75 8.71 -2.70 -1.14
C GLY A 75 8.21 -3.69 -2.17
N LEU A 76 8.20 -4.96 -1.75
CA LEU A 76 7.49 -6.06 -2.39
C LEU A 76 6.44 -6.57 -1.39
N SER A 77 5.19 -6.70 -1.82
CA SER A 77 4.19 -7.40 -1.03
C SER A 77 4.46 -8.90 -1.03
N ASP A 78 3.91 -9.60 -0.06
CA ASP A 78 3.97 -11.07 -0.08
C ASP A 78 3.34 -11.62 -1.37
N ALA A 79 4.05 -12.57 -1.98
CA ALA A 79 3.53 -13.28 -3.13
C ALA A 79 2.40 -14.22 -2.72
N TYR A 80 1.29 -14.18 -3.43
CA TYR A 80 0.16 -15.04 -3.15
C TYR A 80 -0.39 -15.68 -4.44
N PRO A 81 -0.65 -16.99 -4.43
CA PRO A 81 -0.31 -17.96 -3.38
C PRO A 81 1.21 -18.15 -3.22
N ASN A 82 1.66 -18.55 -2.01
CA ASN A 82 3.01 -19.01 -1.75
C ASN A 82 2.97 -20.06 -0.61
N PRO A 83 3.21 -21.35 -0.89
CA PRO A 83 3.64 -21.95 -2.15
C PRO A 83 2.62 -21.81 -3.30
N PHE A 84 3.11 -21.79 -4.54
CA PHE A 84 2.28 -21.57 -5.73
C PHE A 84 2.41 -22.69 -6.80
N ASN A 85 1.40 -22.79 -7.70
CA ASN A 85 1.34 -23.79 -8.77
C ASN A 85 0.49 -23.30 -9.96
N PRO A 86 1.01 -23.06 -11.13
CA PRO A 86 2.36 -22.54 -11.39
C PRO A 86 2.38 -21.00 -11.34
N VAL A 87 1.26 -20.36 -10.94
CA VAL A 87 1.05 -18.92 -11.00
C VAL A 87 1.02 -18.31 -9.59
N THR A 88 1.69 -17.19 -9.44
CA THR A 88 1.62 -16.33 -8.24
C THR A 88 1.51 -14.86 -8.64
N SER A 89 1.08 -14.03 -7.73
CA SER A 89 0.99 -12.58 -7.91
C SER A 89 1.52 -11.85 -6.69
N PHE A 90 2.09 -10.69 -6.92
CA PHE A 90 2.57 -9.78 -5.87
C PHE A 90 2.52 -8.36 -6.39
N ASN A 91 2.64 -7.39 -5.49
CA ASN A 91 2.79 -5.99 -5.88
C ASN A 91 4.20 -5.51 -5.51
N TYR A 92 4.75 -4.60 -6.31
CA TYR A 92 5.85 -3.76 -5.86
C TYR A 92 5.38 -2.32 -5.71
N VAL A 93 6.00 -1.60 -4.80
CA VAL A 93 5.61 -0.24 -4.46
C VAL A 93 6.80 0.70 -4.59
N LEU A 94 6.53 1.88 -5.16
CA LEU A 94 7.52 2.92 -5.44
C LEU A 94 7.07 4.24 -4.80
N PRO A 95 7.84 4.84 -3.89
CA PRO A 95 7.55 6.15 -3.33
C PRO A 95 7.77 7.29 -4.35
N GLU A 96 8.60 7.09 -5.35
CA GLU A 96 8.91 8.03 -6.42
C GLU A 96 9.13 7.31 -7.75
N ASP A 97 9.12 8.06 -8.84
CA ASP A 97 9.38 7.54 -10.18
C ASP A 97 10.82 7.00 -10.29
N GLY A 98 11.00 5.88 -11.00
CA GLY A 98 12.35 5.31 -11.13
C GLY A 98 12.48 4.18 -12.15
N MET A 99 13.73 3.83 -12.41
CA MET A 99 14.07 2.64 -13.20
C MET A 99 13.95 1.40 -12.34
N VAL A 100 13.03 0.50 -12.70
CA VAL A 100 12.72 -0.72 -11.95
C VAL A 100 13.11 -1.94 -12.75
N SER A 101 13.82 -2.84 -12.09
CA SER A 101 14.08 -4.20 -12.55
C SER A 101 13.53 -5.21 -11.53
N VAL A 102 12.60 -6.06 -11.94
CA VAL A 102 12.14 -7.19 -11.12
C VAL A 102 12.53 -8.47 -11.82
N THR A 103 13.37 -9.25 -11.16
CA THR A 103 13.94 -10.49 -11.68
C THR A 103 13.67 -11.65 -10.72
N VAL A 104 13.62 -12.87 -11.26
CA VAL A 104 13.54 -14.10 -10.46
C VAL A 104 14.81 -14.90 -10.64
N HIS A 105 15.33 -15.41 -9.53
CA HIS A 105 16.57 -16.19 -9.49
C HIS A 105 16.35 -17.55 -8.82
N ASP A 106 17.05 -18.56 -9.28
CA ASP A 106 17.16 -19.84 -8.61
C ASP A 106 18.14 -19.77 -7.42
N LEU A 107 18.25 -20.87 -6.66
CA LEU A 107 19.16 -20.94 -5.48
C LEU A 107 20.65 -20.80 -5.82
N ASN A 108 21.01 -21.00 -7.10
CA ASN A 108 22.38 -20.81 -7.58
C ASN A 108 22.67 -19.35 -7.97
N GLY A 109 21.66 -18.46 -7.80
CA GLY A 109 21.76 -17.04 -8.19
C GLY A 109 21.57 -16.80 -9.70
N ARG A 110 21.23 -17.85 -10.48
CA ARG A 110 20.99 -17.70 -11.91
C ARG A 110 19.61 -17.06 -12.11
N GLN A 111 19.55 -16.01 -12.92
CA GLN A 111 18.30 -15.40 -13.33
C GLN A 111 17.50 -16.37 -14.22
N VAL A 112 16.27 -16.68 -13.81
CA VAL A 112 15.34 -17.58 -14.52
C VAL A 112 14.20 -16.83 -15.19
N ALA A 113 13.87 -15.63 -14.72
CA ALA A 113 12.87 -14.76 -15.34
C ALA A 113 13.18 -13.28 -15.09
N GLN A 114 12.74 -12.44 -16.03
CA GLN A 114 12.69 -10.98 -15.87
C GLN A 114 11.23 -10.55 -16.03
N LEU A 115 10.66 -10.03 -14.96
CA LEU A 115 9.22 -9.71 -14.90
C LEU A 115 8.94 -8.25 -15.23
N VAL A 116 9.83 -7.35 -14.77
CA VAL A 116 9.75 -5.91 -15.02
C VAL A 116 11.13 -5.39 -15.38
N ASN A 117 11.20 -4.49 -16.36
CA ASN A 117 12.41 -3.75 -16.69
C ASN A 117 12.03 -2.45 -17.39
N GLY A 118 12.27 -1.31 -16.75
CA GLY A 118 12.01 -0.01 -17.32
C GLY A 118 11.58 1.03 -16.30
N HIS A 119 11.37 2.25 -16.79
CA HIS A 119 10.91 3.36 -15.97
C HIS A 119 9.46 3.16 -15.54
N LYS A 120 9.18 3.38 -14.26
CA LYS A 120 7.85 3.28 -13.63
C LYS A 120 7.57 4.52 -12.80
N MET A 121 6.31 4.93 -12.79
CA MET A 121 5.84 6.02 -11.95
C MET A 121 5.71 5.56 -10.50
N ALA A 122 5.73 6.50 -9.57
CA ALA A 122 5.40 6.26 -8.17
C ALA A 122 4.04 5.57 -8.03
N GLY A 123 3.89 4.73 -6.99
CA GLY A 123 2.65 4.00 -6.73
C GLY A 123 2.84 2.50 -6.56
N SER A 124 1.72 1.77 -6.57
CA SER A 124 1.66 0.32 -6.42
C SER A 124 1.43 -0.35 -7.79
N HIS A 125 2.25 -1.35 -8.10
CA HIS A 125 2.25 -2.02 -9.40
C HIS A 125 2.05 -3.53 -9.23
N PRO A 126 0.96 -4.11 -9.77
CA PRO A 126 0.72 -5.54 -9.71
C PRO A 126 1.62 -6.28 -10.71
N VAL A 127 2.14 -7.42 -10.28
CA VAL A 127 2.91 -8.37 -11.10
C VAL A 127 2.29 -9.75 -10.96
N ARG A 128 2.03 -10.39 -12.08
CA ARG A 128 1.65 -11.78 -12.14
C ARG A 128 2.77 -12.58 -12.82
N TRP A 129 3.18 -13.67 -12.18
CA TRP A 129 4.21 -14.55 -12.72
C TRP A 129 3.70 -15.98 -12.88
N ASP A 130 3.94 -16.54 -14.08
CA ASP A 130 3.71 -17.95 -14.41
C ASP A 130 5.07 -18.65 -14.55
N ALA A 131 5.29 -19.65 -13.70
CA ALA A 131 6.52 -20.45 -13.67
C ALA A 131 6.31 -21.86 -14.28
N GLY A 132 5.36 -22.01 -15.22
CA GLY A 132 4.98 -23.30 -15.79
C GLY A 132 6.14 -24.12 -16.36
N ASP A 133 7.18 -23.46 -16.87
CA ASP A 133 8.36 -24.13 -17.45
C ASP A 133 9.46 -24.47 -16.44
N LEU A 134 9.32 -24.02 -15.17
CA LEU A 134 10.33 -24.23 -14.14
C LEU A 134 10.01 -25.45 -13.27
N SER A 135 11.04 -26.04 -12.68
CA SER A 135 10.91 -27.16 -11.74
C SER A 135 10.44 -26.68 -10.37
N SER A 136 9.74 -27.56 -9.62
CA SER A 136 9.43 -27.31 -8.21
C SER A 136 10.70 -26.96 -7.42
N GLY A 137 10.63 -25.94 -6.58
CA GLY A 137 11.78 -25.48 -5.82
C GLY A 137 11.61 -24.08 -5.24
N LEU A 138 12.65 -23.62 -4.56
CA LEU A 138 12.74 -22.26 -4.01
C LEU A 138 13.32 -21.31 -5.07
N TYR A 139 12.70 -20.13 -5.14
CA TYR A 139 13.13 -19.03 -6.00
C TYR A 139 13.17 -17.72 -5.19
N MET A 140 13.96 -16.78 -5.70
CA MET A 140 14.10 -15.45 -5.10
C MET A 140 13.62 -14.40 -6.10
N ILE A 141 12.59 -13.65 -5.74
CA ILE A 141 12.25 -12.42 -6.44
C ILE A 141 13.20 -11.34 -5.96
N LYS A 142 13.81 -10.62 -6.88
CA LYS A 142 14.66 -9.46 -6.60
C LYS A 142 14.11 -8.26 -7.35
N MET A 143 13.73 -7.22 -6.61
CA MET A 143 13.46 -5.90 -7.16
C MET A 143 14.69 -5.03 -6.95
N LEU A 144 15.07 -4.27 -7.98
CA LEU A 144 16.12 -3.28 -7.94
C LEU A 144 15.57 -1.98 -8.53
N VAL A 145 15.72 -0.88 -7.81
CA VAL A 145 15.26 0.44 -8.26
C VAL A 145 16.45 1.40 -8.28
N ASN A 146 16.60 2.11 -9.39
CA ASN A 146 17.69 3.08 -9.64
C ASN A 146 19.08 2.52 -9.34
N GLU A 147 19.26 1.19 -9.42
CA GLU A 147 20.50 0.46 -9.07
C GLU A 147 20.95 0.60 -7.59
N GLU A 148 20.19 1.27 -6.76
CA GLU A 148 20.52 1.58 -5.37
C GLU A 148 19.66 0.81 -4.36
N HIS A 149 18.34 0.71 -4.62
CA HIS A 149 17.40 0.10 -3.67
C HIS A 149 17.06 -1.33 -4.08
N ALA A 150 17.52 -2.30 -3.30
CA ALA A 150 17.27 -3.72 -3.54
C ALA A 150 16.33 -4.31 -2.48
N VAL A 151 15.24 -4.95 -2.93
CA VAL A 151 14.33 -5.73 -2.10
C VAL A 151 14.27 -7.15 -2.61
N MET A 152 14.29 -8.14 -1.71
CA MET A 152 14.26 -9.56 -2.08
C MET A 152 13.20 -10.30 -1.28
N GLN A 153 12.53 -11.25 -1.96
CA GLN A 153 11.51 -12.11 -1.37
C GLN A 153 11.70 -13.56 -1.82
N LYS A 154 11.54 -14.49 -0.88
CA LYS A 154 11.59 -15.92 -1.15
C LYS A 154 10.20 -16.46 -1.49
N ILE A 155 10.11 -17.29 -2.52
CA ILE A 155 8.88 -17.94 -2.97
C ILE A 155 9.12 -19.43 -3.27
N MET A 156 8.07 -20.26 -3.19
CA MET A 156 8.16 -21.70 -3.40
C MET A 156 7.19 -22.15 -4.48
N LEU A 157 7.73 -22.73 -5.56
CA LEU A 157 6.97 -23.39 -6.61
C LEU A 157 6.77 -24.87 -6.26
N ILE A 158 5.54 -25.33 -6.36
CA ILE A 158 5.14 -26.73 -6.20
C ILE A 158 4.38 -27.15 -7.45
N LYS A 159 4.77 -28.25 -8.07
CA LYS A 159 4.04 -28.87 -9.17
C LYS A 159 3.52 -30.23 -8.76
#